data_3bccaa2dd45e06402e8d7704c730ddf1
#
_entry.id   3bccaa2dd45e06402e8d7704c730ddf1
#
_cell.length_a   1.000
_cell.length_b   1.000
_cell.length_c   1.000
_cell.angle_alpha   90.00
_cell.angle_beta   90.00
_cell.angle_gamma   90.00
#
_symmetry.space_group_name_H-M   'P 1'
#
loop_
_entity.id
_entity.type
_entity.pdbx_description
1 polymer ?
#
loop_
_entity_poly.entity_id
_entity_poly.type
_entity_poly.pdbx_seq_one_letter_code
_entity_poly.pdbx_strand_id
1 'polypeptide(L)'
;MLSSLASQSLSAHFDRVRRKIHTLVEPLSTEQLWIRPYPYGNSAGHLLLHVTGNLNYYIGTQIAGTGYVRDRPKEFADTSGRPKDEVLADFDRAVDMVVATLATQSEADWQAPYHGVGAEDITDRLSMFLRCATHADHHAGQIIYLAKQLAVGR
;
A
#
# COMPACT_ATOMS: atom_id res chain seq x y z
N MET A 1 9.35 -10.24 -23.57
CA MET A 1 9.91 -8.85 -23.59
C MET A 1 8.96 -7.87 -22.91
N LEU A 2 7.69 -7.79 -23.28
CA LEU A 2 6.71 -6.87 -22.66
C LEU A 2 6.42 -7.21 -21.19
N SER A 3 6.30 -8.50 -20.88
CA SER A 3 6.12 -8.99 -19.49
C SER A 3 7.24 -8.52 -18.55
N SER A 4 8.50 -8.67 -18.96
CA SER A 4 9.65 -8.20 -18.17
C SER A 4 9.64 -6.69 -17.98
N LEU A 5 9.28 -5.93 -19.00
CA LEU A 5 9.18 -4.46 -18.89
C LEU A 5 8.08 -4.04 -17.93
N ALA A 6 6.91 -4.69 -17.98
CA ALA A 6 5.80 -4.41 -17.07
C ALA A 6 6.19 -4.70 -15.62
N SER A 7 6.80 -5.88 -15.34
CA SER A 7 7.29 -6.26 -14.02
C SER A 7 8.31 -5.26 -13.48
N GLN A 8 9.31 -4.89 -14.28
CA GLN A 8 10.35 -3.94 -13.88
C GLN A 8 9.79 -2.55 -13.60
N SER A 9 8.91 -2.05 -14.47
CA SER A 9 8.32 -0.72 -14.33
C SER A 9 7.44 -0.61 -13.09
N LEU A 10 6.61 -1.63 -12.83
CA LEU A 10 5.76 -1.69 -11.64
C LEU A 10 6.60 -1.85 -10.37
N SER A 11 7.62 -2.72 -10.36
CA SER A 11 8.53 -2.86 -9.23
C SER A 11 9.22 -1.54 -8.88
N ALA A 12 9.76 -0.85 -9.89
CA ALA A 12 10.38 0.46 -9.70
C ALA A 12 9.37 1.50 -9.18
N HIS A 13 8.10 1.42 -9.60
CA HIS A 13 7.04 2.29 -9.08
C HIS A 13 6.76 2.03 -7.60
N PHE A 14 6.56 0.77 -7.18
CA PHE A 14 6.32 0.42 -5.78
C PHE A 14 7.51 0.81 -4.89
N ASP A 15 8.74 0.61 -5.33
CA ASP A 15 9.94 1.05 -4.61
C ASP A 15 10.03 2.59 -4.49
N ARG A 16 9.59 3.32 -5.50
CA ARG A 16 9.51 4.80 -5.44
C ARG A 16 8.44 5.24 -4.43
N VAL A 17 7.28 4.61 -4.41
CA VAL A 17 6.22 4.91 -3.43
C VAL A 17 6.70 4.58 -2.00
N ARG A 18 7.39 3.45 -1.81
CA ARG A 18 7.99 3.08 -0.53
C ARG A 18 8.95 4.16 -0.04
N ARG A 19 9.93 4.57 -0.83
CA ARG A 19 10.87 5.63 -0.47
C ARG A 19 10.17 6.96 -0.16
N LYS A 20 9.16 7.33 -0.95
CA LYS A 20 8.35 8.52 -0.73
C LYS A 20 7.66 8.49 0.63
N ILE A 21 7.02 7.38 0.97
CA ILE A 21 6.34 7.19 2.26
C ILE A 21 7.34 7.28 3.42
N HIS A 22 8.48 6.59 3.35
CA HIS A 22 9.53 6.69 4.36
C HIS A 22 9.99 8.13 4.57
N THR A 23 10.31 8.87 3.51
CA THR A 23 10.71 10.28 3.57
C THR A 23 9.64 11.17 4.23
N LEU A 24 8.36 10.91 3.98
CA LEU A 24 7.25 11.69 4.53
C LEU A 24 7.00 11.39 6.01
N VAL A 25 7.19 10.13 6.42
CA VAL A 25 6.86 9.65 7.77
C VAL A 25 8.06 9.75 8.71
N GLU A 26 9.29 9.71 8.21
CA GLU A 26 10.50 9.78 9.02
C GLU A 26 10.50 10.94 10.03
N PRO A 27 10.13 12.18 9.66
CA PRO A 27 10.12 13.30 10.60
C PRO A 27 9.02 13.25 11.68
N LEU A 28 8.03 12.36 11.54
CA LEU A 28 6.92 12.23 12.48
C LEU A 28 7.32 11.35 13.66
N SER A 29 6.89 11.74 14.88
CA SER A 29 6.92 10.80 16.02
C SER A 29 5.85 9.70 15.86
N THR A 30 5.92 8.66 16.71
CA THR A 30 4.87 7.62 16.75
C THR A 30 3.51 8.24 17.05
N GLU A 31 3.44 9.17 18.01
CA GLU A 31 2.19 9.85 18.38
C GLU A 31 1.65 10.67 17.20
N GLN A 32 2.52 11.40 16.50
CA GLN A 32 2.12 12.20 15.33
C GLN A 32 1.61 11.34 14.19
N LEU A 33 2.15 10.11 14.02
CA LEU A 33 1.67 9.17 13.00
C LEU A 33 0.17 8.88 13.15
N TRP A 34 -0.34 8.88 14.40
CA TRP A 34 -1.74 8.54 14.71
C TRP A 34 -2.66 9.75 14.86
N ILE A 35 -2.15 10.97 14.80
CA ILE A 35 -2.98 12.18 14.85
C ILE A 35 -3.80 12.32 13.58
N ARG A 36 -5.09 12.58 13.72
CA ARG A 36 -5.99 13.06 12.66
C ARG A 36 -6.01 14.58 12.69
N PRO A 37 -5.23 15.28 11.86
CA PRO A 37 -5.07 16.73 11.99
C PRO A 37 -6.26 17.53 11.47
N TYR A 38 -7.21 16.87 10.79
CA TYR A 38 -8.44 17.47 10.28
C TYR A 38 -9.66 16.84 10.96
N PRO A 39 -10.81 17.54 10.98
CA PRO A 39 -12.05 16.98 11.55
C PRO A 39 -12.63 15.84 10.72
N TYR A 40 -12.06 15.55 9.57
CA TYR A 40 -12.41 14.46 8.64
C TYR A 40 -11.16 13.70 8.21
N GLY A 41 -11.37 12.52 7.64
CA GLY A 41 -10.27 11.71 7.10
C GLY A 41 -9.56 10.88 8.16
N ASN A 42 -8.36 10.45 7.81
CA ASN A 42 -7.58 9.49 8.57
C ASN A 42 -6.21 10.06 8.97
N SER A 43 -5.52 9.43 9.93
CA SER A 43 -4.12 9.70 10.20
C SER A 43 -3.21 9.03 9.16
N ALA A 44 -1.95 9.42 9.12
CA ALA A 44 -0.94 8.76 8.28
C ALA A 44 -0.79 7.26 8.65
N GLY A 45 -0.87 6.92 9.94
CA GLY A 45 -0.84 5.54 10.42
C GLY A 45 -1.99 4.70 9.87
N HIS A 46 -3.23 5.21 9.93
CA HIS A 46 -4.38 4.49 9.35
C HIS A 46 -4.26 4.30 7.84
N LEU A 47 -3.73 5.29 7.12
CA LEU A 47 -3.52 5.15 5.67
C LEU A 47 -2.44 4.12 5.36
N LEU A 48 -1.37 4.02 6.17
CA LEU A 48 -0.35 2.98 6.03
C LEU A 48 -0.93 1.58 6.29
N LEU A 49 -1.72 1.40 7.36
CA LEU A 49 -2.41 0.14 7.60
C LEU A 49 -3.31 -0.23 6.43
N HIS A 50 -4.03 0.75 5.88
CA HIS A 50 -4.93 0.55 4.75
C HIS A 50 -4.19 0.13 3.46
N VAL A 51 -3.10 0.80 3.10
CA VAL A 51 -2.30 0.44 1.93
C VAL A 51 -1.66 -0.94 2.12
N THR A 52 -1.13 -1.22 3.30
CA THR A 52 -0.54 -2.53 3.65
C THR A 52 -1.57 -3.65 3.51
N GLY A 53 -2.76 -3.48 4.09
CA GLY A 53 -3.86 -4.44 3.98
C GLY A 53 -4.35 -4.61 2.55
N ASN A 54 -4.39 -3.52 1.77
CA ASN A 54 -4.74 -3.54 0.35
C ASN A 54 -3.76 -4.42 -0.46
N LEU A 55 -2.46 -4.18 -0.34
CA LEU A 55 -1.43 -4.94 -1.05
C LEU A 55 -1.42 -6.42 -0.66
N ASN A 56 -1.47 -6.71 0.65
CA ASN A 56 -1.50 -8.07 1.17
C ASN A 56 -2.74 -8.85 0.72
N TYR A 57 -3.89 -8.20 0.59
CA TYR A 57 -5.11 -8.87 0.15
C TYR A 57 -5.15 -9.03 -1.37
N TYR A 58 -5.09 -7.93 -2.13
CA TYR A 58 -5.33 -7.99 -3.58
C TYR A 58 -4.20 -8.65 -4.35
N ILE A 59 -2.97 -8.49 -3.92
CA ILE A 59 -1.81 -9.14 -4.55
C ILE A 59 -1.40 -10.37 -3.73
N GLY A 60 -1.21 -10.22 -2.44
CA GLY A 60 -0.73 -11.28 -1.57
C GLY A 60 -1.66 -12.49 -1.57
N THR A 61 -2.90 -12.32 -1.14
CA THR A 61 -3.85 -13.44 -1.05
C THR A 61 -4.30 -13.90 -2.43
N GLN A 62 -4.72 -12.98 -3.29
CA GLN A 62 -5.42 -13.33 -4.54
C GLN A 62 -4.48 -13.77 -5.67
N ILE A 63 -3.22 -13.34 -5.66
CA ILE A 63 -2.25 -13.70 -6.72
C ILE A 63 -1.13 -14.57 -6.17
N ALA A 64 -0.50 -14.17 -5.06
CA ALA A 64 0.64 -14.89 -4.48
C ALA A 64 0.25 -16.05 -3.55
N GLY A 65 -1.02 -16.17 -3.15
CA GLY A 65 -1.50 -17.27 -2.31
C GLY A 65 -0.99 -17.22 -0.87
N THR A 66 -0.75 -16.04 -0.31
CA THR A 66 -0.18 -15.89 1.05
C THR A 66 -1.12 -16.29 2.18
N GLY A 67 -2.42 -16.37 1.91
CA GLY A 67 -3.43 -16.68 2.93
C GLY A 67 -3.74 -15.52 3.88
N TYR A 68 -3.28 -14.29 3.59
CA TYR A 68 -3.60 -13.12 4.41
C TYR A 68 -5.10 -12.86 4.45
N VAL A 69 -5.65 -12.71 5.66
CA VAL A 69 -7.06 -12.38 5.89
C VAL A 69 -7.16 -10.89 6.22
N ARG A 70 -7.87 -10.14 5.39
CA ARG A 70 -8.02 -8.70 5.54
C ARG A 70 -9.16 -8.33 6.49
N ASP A 71 -8.88 -7.47 7.44
CA ASP A 71 -9.88 -6.80 8.27
C ASP A 71 -9.86 -5.28 7.97
N ARG A 72 -10.54 -4.90 6.88
CA ARG A 72 -10.56 -3.51 6.41
C ARG A 72 -11.15 -2.52 7.43
N PRO A 73 -12.24 -2.82 8.17
CA PRO A 73 -12.73 -1.94 9.21
C PRO A 73 -11.67 -1.61 10.28
N LYS A 74 -10.87 -2.60 10.68
CA LYS A 74 -9.81 -2.44 11.68
C LYS A 74 -8.69 -1.53 11.20
N GLU A 75 -8.40 -1.48 9.89
CA GLU A 75 -7.38 -0.58 9.32
C GLU A 75 -7.65 0.90 9.68
N PHE A 76 -8.92 1.30 9.82
CA PHE A 76 -9.35 2.67 10.11
C PHE A 76 -9.79 2.90 11.55
N ALA A 77 -10.07 1.83 12.29
CA ALA A 77 -10.52 1.87 13.67
C ALA A 77 -9.40 1.59 14.68
N ASP A 78 -8.18 1.33 14.23
CA ASP A 78 -7.05 1.01 15.10
C ASP A 78 -6.71 2.21 16.01
N THR A 79 -6.73 1.97 17.32
CA THR A 79 -6.37 2.93 18.37
C THR A 79 -5.18 2.43 19.20
N SER A 80 -4.50 1.38 18.76
CA SER A 80 -3.42 0.75 19.52
C SER A 80 -2.18 1.64 19.69
N GLY A 81 -2.01 2.63 18.80
CA GLY A 81 -0.83 3.49 18.81
C GLY A 81 0.48 2.74 18.54
N ARG A 82 0.44 1.74 17.67
CA ARG A 82 1.61 0.92 17.32
C ARG A 82 2.82 1.77 16.98
N PRO A 83 4.05 1.35 17.38
CA PRO A 83 5.28 2.04 17.02
C PRO A 83 5.39 2.29 15.51
N LYS A 84 5.83 3.48 15.14
CA LYS A 84 6.01 3.90 13.74
C LYS A 84 6.84 2.90 12.94
N ASP A 85 7.94 2.43 13.52
CA ASP A 85 8.86 1.52 12.84
C ASP A 85 8.23 0.15 12.56
N GLU A 86 7.32 -0.32 13.42
CA GLU A 86 6.57 -1.56 13.16
C GLU A 86 5.59 -1.39 12.00
N VAL A 87 4.88 -0.26 11.94
CA VAL A 87 3.94 0.04 10.86
C VAL A 87 4.68 0.16 9.52
N LEU A 88 5.84 0.82 9.50
CA LEU A 88 6.67 0.91 8.31
C LEU A 88 7.23 -0.45 7.90
N ALA A 89 7.68 -1.28 8.84
CA ALA A 89 8.16 -2.62 8.55
C ALA A 89 7.08 -3.53 7.97
N ASP A 90 5.82 -3.42 8.42
CA ASP A 90 4.69 -4.14 7.83
C ASP A 90 4.44 -3.70 6.38
N PHE A 91 4.49 -2.39 6.14
CA PHE A 91 4.36 -1.84 4.79
C PHE A 91 5.49 -2.29 3.88
N ASP A 92 6.75 -2.27 4.35
CA ASP A 92 7.91 -2.72 3.59
C ASP A 92 7.79 -4.19 3.20
N ARG A 93 7.36 -5.06 4.12
CA ARG A 93 7.11 -6.48 3.83
C ARG A 93 6.02 -6.68 2.76
N ALA A 94 4.98 -5.85 2.81
CA ALA A 94 3.93 -5.90 1.78
C ALA A 94 4.47 -5.49 0.40
N VAL A 95 5.32 -4.45 0.33
CA VAL A 95 5.97 -4.04 -0.92
C VAL A 95 6.94 -5.11 -1.42
N ASP A 96 7.74 -5.72 -0.53
CA ASP A 96 8.65 -6.80 -0.91
C ASP A 96 7.89 -8.01 -1.48
N MET A 97 6.76 -8.37 -0.89
CA MET A 97 5.87 -9.41 -1.40
C MET A 97 5.35 -9.06 -2.80
N VAL A 98 4.93 -7.81 -3.02
CA VAL A 98 4.46 -7.34 -4.33
C VAL A 98 5.58 -7.44 -5.37
N VAL A 99 6.78 -6.95 -5.05
CA VAL A 99 7.95 -6.98 -5.96
C VAL A 99 8.34 -8.44 -6.30
N ALA A 100 8.35 -9.32 -5.31
CA ALA A 100 8.60 -10.74 -5.53
C ALA A 100 7.53 -11.38 -6.43
N THR A 101 6.27 -11.03 -6.23
CA THR A 101 5.15 -11.53 -7.07
C THR A 101 5.26 -11.01 -8.50
N LEU A 102 5.61 -9.73 -8.69
CA LEU A 102 5.83 -9.13 -10.02
C LEU A 102 6.94 -9.85 -10.79
N ALA A 103 8.01 -10.26 -10.11
CA ALA A 103 9.15 -10.94 -10.73
C ALA A 103 8.78 -12.31 -11.32
N THR A 104 7.71 -12.93 -10.86
CA THR A 104 7.26 -14.25 -11.31
C THR A 104 6.18 -14.22 -12.40
N GLN A 105 5.64 -13.02 -12.78
CA GLN A 105 4.56 -12.93 -13.74
C GLN A 105 5.05 -13.20 -15.18
N SER A 106 4.49 -14.23 -15.80
CA SER A 106 4.63 -14.51 -17.24
C SER A 106 3.66 -13.67 -18.08
N GLU A 107 3.77 -13.74 -19.41
CA GLU A 107 2.80 -13.10 -20.32
C GLU A 107 1.37 -13.62 -20.11
N ALA A 108 1.23 -14.92 -19.84
CA ALA A 108 -0.07 -15.54 -19.56
C ALA A 108 -0.63 -15.11 -18.19
N ASP A 109 0.25 -14.94 -17.19
CA ASP A 109 -0.17 -14.48 -15.86
C ASP A 109 -0.73 -13.06 -15.88
N TRP A 110 -0.15 -12.16 -16.68
CA TRP A 110 -0.66 -10.80 -16.81
C TRP A 110 -2.10 -10.76 -17.30
N GLN A 111 -2.46 -11.68 -18.22
CA GLN A 111 -3.78 -11.79 -18.83
C GLN A 111 -4.73 -12.71 -18.03
N ALA A 112 -4.22 -13.38 -16.99
CA ALA A 112 -5.03 -14.30 -16.21
C ALA A 112 -6.21 -13.56 -15.55
N PRO A 113 -7.42 -14.17 -15.52
CA PRO A 113 -8.58 -13.59 -14.87
C PRO A 113 -8.30 -13.27 -13.42
N TYR A 114 -8.83 -12.13 -12.96
CA TYR A 114 -8.75 -11.70 -11.57
C TYR A 114 -10.14 -11.65 -10.95
N HIS A 115 -10.28 -12.20 -9.74
CA HIS A 115 -11.54 -12.24 -9.00
C HIS A 115 -11.28 -11.92 -7.52
N GLY A 116 -11.41 -10.66 -7.13
CA GLY A 116 -11.25 -10.22 -5.74
C GLY A 116 -12.47 -9.45 -5.24
N VAL A 117 -12.92 -9.73 -4.04
CA VAL A 117 -14.02 -9.00 -3.40
C VAL A 117 -13.64 -7.52 -3.23
N GLY A 118 -14.50 -6.61 -3.68
CA GLY A 118 -14.25 -5.17 -3.68
C GLY A 118 -13.38 -4.69 -4.85
N ALA A 119 -13.25 -5.52 -5.89
CA ALA A 119 -12.56 -5.21 -7.13
C ALA A 119 -13.29 -5.84 -8.34
N GLU A 120 -14.59 -5.81 -8.32
CA GLU A 120 -15.46 -6.47 -9.31
C GLU A 120 -15.35 -5.82 -10.71
N ASP A 121 -14.81 -4.61 -10.78
CA ASP A 121 -14.49 -3.87 -12.01
C ASP A 121 -13.15 -4.29 -12.64
N ILE A 122 -12.34 -5.10 -11.95
CA ILE A 122 -11.03 -5.55 -12.40
C ILE A 122 -11.14 -6.97 -12.96
N THR A 123 -10.72 -7.15 -14.20
CA THR A 123 -10.90 -8.42 -14.93
C THR A 123 -9.64 -9.26 -15.08
N ASP A 124 -8.45 -8.65 -14.92
CA ASP A 124 -7.16 -9.31 -15.14
C ASP A 124 -6.10 -8.87 -14.12
N ARG A 125 -5.01 -9.64 -14.02
CA ARG A 125 -3.95 -9.37 -13.04
C ARG A 125 -3.19 -8.07 -13.31
N LEU A 126 -2.93 -7.73 -14.58
CA LEU A 126 -2.22 -6.48 -14.91
C LEU A 126 -3.02 -5.28 -14.40
N SER A 127 -4.32 -5.26 -14.66
CA SER A 127 -5.23 -4.21 -14.19
C SER A 127 -5.24 -4.12 -12.67
N MET A 128 -5.17 -5.27 -11.96
CA MET A 128 -5.09 -5.25 -10.49
C MET A 128 -3.77 -4.66 -9.99
N PHE A 129 -2.63 -5.02 -10.58
CA PHE A 129 -1.35 -4.41 -10.20
C PHE A 129 -1.34 -2.89 -10.44
N LEU A 130 -1.87 -2.43 -11.56
CA LEU A 130 -2.02 -0.99 -11.87
C LEU A 130 -2.93 -0.29 -10.86
N ARG A 131 -4.07 -0.92 -10.52
CA ARG A 131 -4.97 -0.38 -9.48
C ARG A 131 -4.28 -0.27 -8.13
N CYS A 132 -3.55 -1.29 -7.69
CA CYS A 132 -2.82 -1.26 -6.43
C CYS A 132 -1.70 -0.19 -6.44
N ALA A 133 -0.99 -0.03 -7.57
CA ALA A 133 0.06 0.98 -7.72
C ALA A 133 -0.50 2.40 -7.62
N THR A 134 -1.58 2.69 -8.35
CA THR A 134 -2.24 4.01 -8.31
C THR A 134 -2.90 4.28 -6.96
N HIS A 135 -3.47 3.27 -6.31
CA HIS A 135 -4.06 3.38 -4.97
C HIS A 135 -2.99 3.71 -3.91
N ALA A 136 -1.83 3.06 -3.96
CA ALA A 136 -0.72 3.35 -3.05
C ALA A 136 -0.20 4.79 -3.24
N ASP A 137 -0.07 5.25 -4.49
CA ASP A 137 0.37 6.63 -4.78
C ASP A 137 -0.69 7.67 -4.39
N HIS A 138 -1.99 7.35 -4.55
CA HIS A 138 -3.09 8.18 -4.06
C HIS A 138 -2.97 8.43 -2.55
N HIS A 139 -2.77 7.39 -1.76
CA HIS A 139 -2.63 7.53 -0.30
C HIS A 139 -1.30 8.18 0.09
N ALA A 140 -0.21 7.95 -0.65
CA ALA A 140 1.03 8.70 -0.45
C ALA A 140 0.81 10.21 -0.66
N GLY A 141 -0.01 10.60 -1.64
CA GLY A 141 -0.44 11.99 -1.84
C GLY A 141 -1.19 12.57 -0.64
N GLN A 142 -2.10 11.81 -0.02
CA GLN A 142 -2.79 12.22 1.21
C GLN A 142 -1.83 12.37 2.39
N ILE A 143 -0.88 11.44 2.56
CA ILE A 143 0.14 11.51 3.63
C ILE A 143 1.00 12.78 3.51
N ILE A 144 1.27 13.29 2.29
CA ILE A 144 1.97 14.57 2.10
C ILE A 144 1.28 15.71 2.86
N TYR A 145 -0.04 15.84 2.71
CA TYR A 145 -0.79 16.91 3.37
C TYR A 145 -0.89 16.71 4.87
N LEU A 146 -1.06 15.47 5.32
CA LEU A 146 -1.07 15.16 6.76
C LEU A 146 0.27 15.50 7.42
N ALA A 147 1.39 15.08 6.82
CA ALA A 147 2.73 15.36 7.33
C ALA A 147 3.04 16.86 7.36
N LYS A 148 2.66 17.59 6.30
CA LYS A 148 2.82 19.06 6.26
C LYS A 148 2.02 19.75 7.35
N GLN A 149 0.77 19.37 7.57
CA GLN A 149 -0.08 19.96 8.61
C GLN A 149 0.51 19.73 10.00
N LEU A 150 1.04 18.55 10.27
CA LEU A 150 1.67 18.23 11.56
C LEU A 150 3.01 18.95 11.77
N ALA A 151 3.71 19.33 10.69
CA ALA A 151 4.94 20.10 10.75
C ALA A 151 4.72 21.60 11.05
N VAL A 152 3.58 22.17 10.63
CA VAL A 152 3.24 23.60 10.86
C VAL A 152 2.91 23.90 12.32
N GLY A 153 2.50 22.91 13.09
CA GLY A 153 2.16 23.06 14.52
C GLY A 153 3.35 23.00 15.49
N ARG A 154 4.59 23.14 14.97
CA ARG A 154 5.83 23.16 15.78
C ARG A 154 6.34 24.57 15.99
#